data_47bfb9cf9b91e989f7d50da1c760383b
#
_entry.id   47bfb9cf9b91e989f7d50da1c760383b
#
_cell.length_a   1.000
_cell.length_b   1.000
_cell.length_c   1.000
_cell.angle_alpha   90.00
_cell.angle_beta   90.00
_cell.angle_gamma   90.00
#
_symmetry.space_group_name_H-M   'P 1'
#
loop_
_entity.id
_entity.type
_entity.pdbx_description
1 polymer ?
#
loop_
_entity_poly.entity_id
_entity_poly.type
_entity_poly.pdbx_seq_one_letter_code
_entity_poly.pdbx_strand_id
1 'polypeptide(L)'
;MISMNIEVGSVVKSLAGKDKDKFFCVVGFTGDGKAYCLLRDGKLFKVEKPKKKNVKHINATGFKLQSEALQANKHLKKAIDSLMNN
;
A
#
# COMPACT_ATOMS: atom_id res chain seq x y z
N MET A 1 -8.29 11.74 18.87
CA MET A 1 -7.63 11.61 17.57
C MET A 1 -7.60 10.15 17.14
N ILE A 2 -7.89 9.94 15.91
CA ILE A 2 -7.93 8.58 15.37
C ILE A 2 -6.53 8.21 14.92
N SER A 3 -5.99 7.18 15.54
CA SER A 3 -4.74 6.64 15.05
C SER A 3 -5.06 5.73 13.88
N MET A 4 -4.34 5.95 12.81
CA MET A 4 -4.50 5.14 11.62
C MET A 4 -3.69 3.87 11.77
N ASN A 5 -4.37 2.76 11.96
CA ASN A 5 -3.70 1.47 12.07
C ASN A 5 -3.33 0.98 10.69
N ILE A 6 -2.15 1.36 10.24
CA ILE A 6 -1.62 0.87 8.98
C ILE A 6 -0.78 -0.36 9.26
N GLU A 7 -1.16 -1.46 8.64
CA GLU A 7 -0.51 -2.75 8.83
C GLU A 7 -0.15 -3.36 7.48
N VAL A 8 0.63 -4.44 7.52
CA VAL A 8 0.86 -5.22 6.31
C VAL A 8 -0.49 -5.70 5.76
N GLY A 9 -0.74 -5.46 4.50
CA GLY A 9 -2.01 -5.75 3.85
C GLY A 9 -2.94 -4.55 3.73
N SER A 10 -2.69 -3.47 4.48
CA SER A 10 -3.52 -2.28 4.39
C SER A 10 -3.45 -1.65 3.00
N VAL A 11 -4.61 -1.29 2.45
CA VAL A 11 -4.67 -0.53 1.20
C VAL A 11 -4.65 0.96 1.57
N VAL A 12 -3.72 1.68 0.98
CA VAL A 12 -3.49 3.09 1.30
C VAL A 12 -3.51 3.94 0.05
N LYS A 13 -3.79 5.22 0.23
CA LYS A 13 -3.76 6.21 -0.84
C LYS A 13 -2.54 7.10 -0.66
N SER A 14 -1.80 7.33 -1.73
CA SER A 14 -0.67 8.24 -1.69
C SER A 14 -1.14 9.69 -1.66
N LEU A 15 -0.53 10.50 -0.81
CA LEU A 15 -0.90 11.90 -0.62
C LEU A 15 0.06 12.87 -1.29
N ALA A 16 1.18 12.39 -1.81
CA ALA A 16 2.22 13.28 -2.34
C ALA A 16 3.03 12.59 -3.42
N GLY A 17 3.73 13.38 -4.22
CA GLY A 17 4.64 12.90 -5.24
C GLY A 17 3.93 12.58 -6.55
N LYS A 18 4.66 11.89 -7.44
CA LYS A 18 4.15 11.54 -8.77
C LYS A 18 3.01 10.53 -8.70
N ASP A 19 2.93 9.79 -7.61
CA ASP A 19 1.90 8.76 -7.43
C ASP A 19 0.73 9.26 -6.57
N LYS A 20 0.63 10.57 -6.38
CA LYS A 20 -0.46 11.17 -5.60
C LYS A 20 -1.82 10.67 -6.10
N ASP A 21 -2.69 10.36 -5.14
CA ASP A 21 -4.06 9.89 -5.37
C ASP A 21 -4.15 8.47 -5.92
N LYS A 22 -3.02 7.76 -6.04
CA LYS A 22 -3.03 6.36 -6.41
C LYS A 22 -3.08 5.46 -5.19
N PHE A 23 -3.53 4.25 -5.38
CA PHE A 23 -3.72 3.28 -4.29
C PHE A 23 -2.67 2.19 -4.33
N PHE A 24 -2.21 1.82 -3.16
CA PHE A 24 -1.16 0.79 -3.00
C PHE A 24 -1.48 -0.08 -1.80
N CYS A 25 -0.80 -1.22 -1.74
CA CYS A 25 -0.89 -2.11 -0.58
C CYS A 25 0.42 -2.07 0.20
N VAL A 26 0.32 -1.98 1.51
CA VAL A 26 1.49 -2.02 2.38
C VAL A 26 1.93 -3.47 2.53
N VAL A 27 3.20 -3.75 2.21
CA VAL A 27 3.75 -5.09 2.31
C VAL A 27 4.85 -5.21 3.36
N GLY A 28 5.22 -4.11 3.99
CA GLY A 28 6.21 -4.12 5.06
C GLY A 28 6.49 -2.72 5.55
N PHE A 29 7.35 -2.65 6.54
CA PHE A 29 7.80 -1.38 7.12
C PHE A 29 9.31 -1.37 7.24
N THR A 30 9.88 -0.18 7.27
CA THR A 30 11.32 -0.01 7.47
C THR A 30 11.57 1.32 8.18
N GLY A 31 12.79 1.50 8.66
CA GLY A 31 13.15 2.71 9.38
C GLY A 31 12.81 2.63 10.87
N ASP A 32 13.37 3.54 11.64
CA ASP A 32 13.14 3.61 13.07
C ASP A 32 11.68 3.95 13.37
N GLY A 33 11.06 3.16 14.23
CA GLY A 33 9.67 3.38 14.61
C GLY A 33 8.70 3.17 13.45
N LYS A 34 9.09 2.41 12.43
CA LYS A 34 8.26 2.14 11.25
C LYS A 34 7.91 3.44 10.51
N ALA A 35 8.89 4.33 10.39
CA ALA A 35 8.70 5.63 9.75
C ALA A 35 8.39 5.52 8.26
N TYR A 36 8.79 4.42 7.62
CA TYR A 36 8.58 4.19 6.19
C TYR A 36 7.82 2.90 5.97
N CYS A 37 6.96 2.90 4.99
CA CYS A 37 6.27 1.70 4.56
C CYS A 37 6.73 1.30 3.16
N LEU A 38 6.64 0.01 2.88
CA LEU A 38 6.94 -0.55 1.57
C LEU A 38 5.62 -0.79 0.86
N LEU A 39 5.45 -0.20 -0.31
CA LEU A 39 4.20 -0.20 -1.05
C LEU A 39 4.33 -0.96 -2.37
N ARG A 40 3.27 -1.65 -2.74
CA ARG A 40 3.17 -2.36 -4.01
C ARG A 40 1.77 -2.21 -4.57
N ASP A 41 1.64 -2.25 -5.87
CA ASP A 41 0.34 -2.25 -6.53
C ASP A 41 0.24 -3.28 -7.66
N GLY A 42 1.34 -3.98 -7.94
CA GLY A 42 1.39 -4.96 -9.01
C GLY A 42 1.55 -4.37 -10.40
N LYS A 43 1.52 -3.06 -10.52
CA LYS A 43 1.69 -2.35 -11.80
C LYS A 43 3.00 -1.60 -11.83
N LEU A 44 3.03 -0.45 -11.15
CA LEU A 44 4.22 0.41 -11.07
C LEU A 44 5.24 -0.15 -10.09
N PHE A 45 4.75 -0.63 -8.95
CA PHE A 45 5.60 -1.16 -7.89
C PHE A 45 5.29 -2.63 -7.71
N LYS A 46 6.11 -3.45 -8.34
CA LYS A 46 5.93 -4.88 -8.36
C LYS A 46 6.43 -5.53 -7.09
N VAL A 47 6.05 -6.79 -6.91
CA VAL A 47 6.45 -7.57 -5.74
C VAL A 47 7.97 -7.56 -5.55
N GLU A 48 8.72 -7.57 -6.65
CA GLU A 48 10.19 -7.61 -6.62
C GLU A 48 10.81 -6.27 -6.20
N LYS A 49 10.09 -5.15 -6.40
CA LYS A 49 10.62 -3.82 -6.07
C LYS A 49 9.54 -2.94 -5.45
N PRO A 50 9.34 -3.06 -4.15
CA PRO A 50 8.36 -2.20 -3.48
C PRO A 50 8.86 -0.74 -3.42
N LYS A 51 7.92 0.17 -3.38
CA LYS A 51 8.21 1.58 -3.19
C LYS A 51 8.31 1.88 -1.70
N LYS A 52 9.38 2.54 -1.29
CA LYS A 52 9.51 3.03 0.09
C LYS A 52 8.89 4.42 0.17
N LYS A 53 7.99 4.63 1.12
CA LYS A 53 7.34 5.92 1.28
C LYS A 53 7.14 6.22 2.76
N ASN A 54 7.31 7.50 3.12
CA ASN A 54 7.09 7.92 4.50
C ASN A 54 5.62 7.75 4.87
N VAL A 55 5.36 7.20 6.05
CA VAL A 55 3.98 6.94 6.49
C VAL A 55 3.15 8.21 6.60
N LYS A 56 3.79 9.37 6.74
CA LYS A 56 3.09 10.66 6.76
C LYS A 56 2.50 11.03 5.42
N HIS A 57 2.94 10.39 4.34
CA HIS A 57 2.49 10.70 2.98
C HIS A 57 1.49 9.69 2.44
N ILE A 58 0.91 8.88 3.31
CA ILE A 58 -0.13 7.93 2.92
C ILE A 58 -1.31 8.03 3.86
N ASN A 59 -2.46 7.61 3.36
CA ASN A 59 -3.70 7.61 4.12
C ASN A 59 -4.36 6.24 4.00
N ALA A 60 -4.79 5.69 5.14
CA ALA A 60 -5.46 4.40 5.13
C ALA A 60 -6.85 4.51 4.51
N THR A 61 -7.24 3.52 3.72
CA THR A 61 -8.56 3.49 3.10
C THR A 61 -9.58 2.69 3.92
N GLY A 62 -9.10 1.95 4.91
CA GLY A 62 -9.96 1.05 5.68
C GLY A 62 -10.04 -0.35 5.11
N PHE A 63 -9.49 -0.59 3.94
CA PHE A 63 -9.45 -1.93 3.34
C PHE A 63 -8.13 -2.62 3.68
N LYS A 64 -8.20 -3.94 3.78
CA LYS A 64 -7.03 -4.76 4.04
C LYS A 64 -7.08 -6.01 3.16
N LEU A 65 -5.96 -6.33 2.52
CA LEU A 65 -5.86 -7.50 1.65
C LEU A 65 -5.25 -8.67 2.42
N GLN A 66 -5.60 -9.88 2.01
CA GLN A 66 -5.04 -11.09 2.60
C GLN A 66 -3.65 -11.35 2.03
N SER A 67 -2.84 -12.11 2.78
CA SER A 67 -1.45 -12.36 2.41
C SER A 67 -1.29 -13.01 1.05
N GLU A 68 -2.22 -13.83 0.62
CA GLU A 68 -2.14 -14.47 -0.70
C GLU A 68 -2.15 -13.45 -1.83
N ALA A 69 -2.93 -12.38 -1.69
CA ALA A 69 -2.99 -11.34 -2.70
C ALA A 69 -1.69 -10.54 -2.80
N LEU A 70 -0.86 -10.58 -1.76
CA LEU A 70 0.37 -9.80 -1.70
C LEU A 70 1.54 -10.49 -2.40
N GLN A 71 1.40 -11.75 -2.78
CA GLN A 71 2.51 -12.55 -3.26
C GLN A 71 2.71 -12.51 -4.77
N ALA A 72 1.70 -12.09 -5.50
CA ALA A 72 1.77 -12.04 -6.96
C ALA A 72 1.27 -10.70 -7.48
N ASN A 73 2.01 -10.13 -8.43
CA ASN A 73 1.67 -8.84 -9.02
C ASN A 73 0.27 -8.83 -9.61
N LYS A 74 -0.10 -9.90 -10.31
CA LYS A 74 -1.39 -10.01 -10.95
C LYS A 74 -2.54 -10.00 -9.95
N HIS A 75 -2.40 -10.75 -8.88
CA HIS A 75 -3.42 -10.80 -7.84
C HIS A 75 -3.52 -9.49 -7.08
N LEU A 76 -2.38 -8.86 -6.81
CA LEU A 76 -2.33 -7.60 -6.10
C LEU A 76 -3.00 -6.49 -6.91
N LYS A 77 -2.66 -6.37 -8.17
CA LYS A 77 -3.27 -5.40 -9.06
C LYS A 77 -4.78 -5.59 -9.13
N LYS A 78 -5.21 -6.82 -9.32
CA LYS A 78 -6.63 -7.14 -9.45
C LYS A 78 -7.40 -6.84 -8.17
N ALA A 79 -6.81 -7.17 -7.02
CA ALA A 79 -7.44 -6.92 -5.74
C ALA A 79 -7.62 -5.42 -5.47
N ILE A 80 -6.59 -4.63 -5.75
CA ILE A 80 -6.66 -3.18 -5.58
C ILE A 80 -7.69 -2.58 -6.53
N ASP A 81 -7.66 -2.95 -7.80
CA ASP A 81 -8.60 -2.45 -8.80
C ASP A 81 -10.05 -2.78 -8.42
N SER A 82 -10.27 -3.99 -7.92
CA SER A 82 -11.61 -4.42 -7.49
C SER A 82 -12.13 -3.58 -6.33
N LEU A 83 -11.27 -3.24 -5.38
CA LEU A 83 -11.67 -2.44 -4.24
C LEU A 83 -11.95 -0.99 -4.62
N MET A 84 -11.16 -0.44 -5.54
CA MET A 84 -11.20 0.98 -5.86
C MET A 84 -12.17 1.34 -6.96
N ASN A 85 -12.64 0.38 -7.73
CA ASN A 85 -13.52 0.63 -8.87
C ASN A 85 -15.00 0.28 -8.61
N ASN A 86 -15.33 0.09 -7.38
CA ASN A 86 -16.74 -0.17 -7.04
C ASN A 86 -17.49 1.11 -6.74
#